data_2aa4bc2a02389ad18d4cddbeae53da14
#
_entry.id   2aa4bc2a02389ad18d4cddbeae53da14
#
_cell.length_a   1.000
_cell.length_b   1.000
_cell.length_c   1.000
_cell.angle_alpha   90.00
_cell.angle_beta   90.00
_cell.angle_gamma   90.00
#
_symmetry.space_group_name_H-M   'P 1'
#
loop_
_entity.id
_entity.type
_entity.pdbx_description
1 polymer ?
#
loop_
_entity_poly.entity_id
_entity_poly.type
_entity_poly.pdbx_seq_one_letter_code
_entity_poly.pdbx_strand_id
1 'polypeptide(L)'
;MARYIGPKSKIARKFGEAIYGADKVLEKRNYPPGQHGLARKRKKNSEYGEQLSEKQKAKYTYGILEKQFSRTYEQAARMGGITGENLLKLLECRLDNVVYRLGIAPTRAAARQLVSHCHICVNGAVVNSPSYSLRAGDVVSVREKSKSLEVITNSLAGGSKSRYAWLEWDGATMSGKFLQKPEREEIPENIKEQLIVELYSK
;
A
#
# COMPACT_ATOMS: atom_id res chain seq x y z
N MET A 1 0.73 16.99 2.34
CA MET A 1 0.49 16.10 1.19
C MET A 1 -0.94 15.55 1.29
N ALA A 2 -1.77 15.68 0.24
CA ALA A 2 -3.15 15.22 0.26
C ALA A 2 -3.24 13.69 0.38
N ARG A 3 -4.18 13.19 1.19
CA ARG A 3 -4.45 11.78 1.46
C ARG A 3 -5.91 11.60 1.88
N TYR A 4 -6.39 10.35 1.89
CA TYR A 4 -7.67 10.06 2.50
C TYR A 4 -7.58 10.13 4.03
N ILE A 5 -8.37 11.01 4.64
CA ILE A 5 -8.43 11.22 6.10
C ILE A 5 -9.79 10.85 6.70
N GLY A 6 -10.69 10.32 5.88
CA GLY A 6 -12.01 9.89 6.32
C GLY A 6 -12.01 8.58 7.11
N PRO A 7 -13.20 8.11 7.54
CA PRO A 7 -13.35 6.90 8.35
C PRO A 7 -12.88 5.64 7.62
N LYS A 8 -11.88 4.96 8.16
CA LYS A 8 -11.29 3.74 7.58
C LYS A 8 -12.29 2.58 7.52
N SER A 9 -13.03 2.34 8.60
CA SER A 9 -14.04 1.29 8.67
C SER A 9 -15.18 1.46 7.67
N LYS A 10 -15.50 2.71 7.25
CA LYS A 10 -16.47 2.95 6.18
C LYS A 10 -15.98 2.38 4.84
N ILE A 11 -14.68 2.51 4.56
CA ILE A 11 -14.05 1.97 3.35
C ILE A 11 -13.96 0.45 3.45
N ALA A 12 -13.48 -0.10 4.57
CA ALA A 12 -13.40 -1.54 4.79
C ALA A 12 -14.78 -2.21 4.60
N ARG A 13 -15.83 -1.65 5.20
CA ARG A 13 -17.21 -2.13 5.05
C ARG A 13 -17.76 -2.02 3.63
N LYS A 14 -17.33 -1.00 2.86
CA LYS A 14 -17.74 -0.85 1.45
C LYS A 14 -17.23 -2.00 0.59
N PHE A 15 -16.01 -2.46 0.85
CA PHE A 15 -15.37 -3.53 0.09
C PHE A 15 -15.54 -4.91 0.73
N GLY A 16 -16.02 -4.97 1.99
CA GLY A 16 -16.14 -6.23 2.75
C GLY A 16 -14.79 -6.82 3.16
N GLU A 17 -13.71 -6.05 3.08
CA GLU A 17 -12.34 -6.48 3.34
C GLU A 17 -11.61 -5.51 4.28
N ALA A 18 -10.75 -6.05 5.14
CA ALA A 18 -9.95 -5.27 6.11
C ALA A 18 -8.74 -4.59 5.44
N ILE A 19 -8.98 -3.67 4.51
CA ILE A 19 -7.96 -3.00 3.67
C ILE A 19 -6.87 -2.30 4.50
N TYR A 20 -7.23 -1.77 5.67
CA TYR A 20 -6.31 -1.01 6.53
C TYR A 20 -5.76 -1.81 7.72
N GLY A 21 -5.91 -3.14 7.72
CA GLY A 21 -5.60 -4.02 8.82
C GLY A 21 -6.86 -4.43 9.61
N ALA A 22 -6.69 -5.15 10.72
CA ALA A 22 -7.80 -5.65 11.53
C ALA A 22 -8.79 -4.53 11.91
N ASP A 23 -10.08 -4.76 11.70
CA ASP A 23 -11.14 -3.78 11.94
C ASP A 23 -12.32 -4.43 12.68
N LYS A 24 -12.38 -4.19 13.99
CA LYS A 24 -13.45 -4.67 14.87
C LYS A 24 -14.86 -4.20 14.43
N VAL A 25 -14.96 -3.08 13.72
CA VAL A 25 -16.24 -2.57 13.21
C VAL A 25 -16.70 -3.39 12.01
N LEU A 26 -15.77 -3.79 11.14
CA LEU A 26 -16.06 -4.67 10.01
C LEU A 26 -16.53 -6.05 10.49
N GLU A 27 -15.87 -6.62 11.50
CA GLU A 27 -16.25 -7.91 12.10
C GLU A 27 -17.69 -7.89 12.66
N LYS A 28 -18.05 -6.81 13.37
CA LYS A 28 -19.39 -6.64 13.94
C LYS A 28 -20.47 -6.27 12.92
N ARG A 29 -20.10 -5.56 11.85
CA ARG A 29 -21.03 -4.97 10.87
C ARG A 29 -20.55 -5.25 9.45
N ASN A 30 -20.59 -6.51 9.05
CA ASN A 30 -20.18 -6.96 7.72
C ASN A 30 -21.24 -6.67 6.63
N TYR A 31 -21.63 -5.41 6.53
CA TYR A 31 -22.53 -4.91 5.50
C TYR A 31 -22.13 -3.50 5.08
N PRO A 32 -22.47 -3.06 3.85
CA PRO A 32 -22.11 -1.74 3.35
C PRO A 32 -22.56 -0.60 4.29
N PRO A 33 -21.84 0.50 4.37
CA PRO A 33 -22.20 1.64 5.21
C PRO A 33 -23.43 2.39 4.64
N GLY A 34 -24.16 3.10 5.52
CA GLY A 34 -25.30 3.94 5.17
C GLY A 34 -26.65 3.35 5.56
N GLN A 35 -27.73 4.13 5.37
CA GLN A 35 -29.10 3.76 5.75
C GLN A 35 -29.57 2.46 5.06
N HIS A 36 -29.16 2.25 3.82
CA HIS A 36 -29.54 1.10 3.01
C HIS A 36 -28.58 -0.10 3.10
N GLY A 37 -27.61 -0.06 4.02
CA GLY A 37 -26.60 -1.12 4.14
C GLY A 37 -27.20 -2.50 4.46
N LEU A 38 -28.31 -2.53 5.21
CA LEU A 38 -29.03 -3.77 5.54
C LEU A 38 -30.08 -4.17 4.49
N ALA A 39 -30.39 -3.28 3.53
CA ALA A 39 -31.37 -3.57 2.50
C ALA A 39 -30.84 -4.68 1.56
N ARG A 40 -31.44 -5.86 1.58
CA ARG A 40 -31.08 -7.03 0.77
C ARG A 40 -31.49 -6.89 -0.72
N LYS A 41 -31.53 -5.67 -1.26
CA LYS A 41 -31.75 -5.50 -2.69
C LYS A 41 -30.54 -6.06 -3.44
N ARG A 42 -30.72 -7.16 -4.16
CA ARG A 42 -29.73 -7.71 -5.10
C ARG A 42 -29.56 -6.71 -6.23
N LYS A 43 -28.71 -5.72 -6.03
CA LYS A 43 -28.30 -4.82 -7.11
C LYS A 43 -27.23 -5.56 -7.91
N LYS A 44 -27.57 -5.93 -9.16
CA LYS A 44 -26.57 -6.44 -10.08
C LYS A 44 -25.58 -5.30 -10.37
N ASN A 45 -24.31 -5.51 -10.00
CA ASN A 45 -23.28 -4.56 -10.33
C ASN A 45 -23.11 -4.50 -11.86
N SER A 46 -22.98 -3.32 -12.41
CA SER A 46 -22.56 -3.18 -13.81
C SER A 46 -21.06 -3.51 -13.92
N GLU A 47 -20.62 -3.96 -15.07
CA GLU A 47 -19.20 -4.20 -15.35
C GLU A 47 -18.34 -2.99 -15.00
N TYR A 48 -18.73 -1.80 -15.43
CA TYR A 48 -18.08 -0.55 -15.02
C TYR A 48 -18.00 -0.38 -13.50
N GLY A 49 -19.08 -0.72 -12.80
CA GLY A 49 -19.12 -0.62 -11.32
C GLY A 49 -18.11 -1.56 -10.64
N GLU A 50 -17.91 -2.76 -11.18
CA GLU A 50 -16.93 -3.73 -10.70
C GLU A 50 -15.50 -3.24 -10.97
N GLN A 51 -15.21 -2.83 -12.20
CA GLN A 51 -13.93 -2.26 -12.61
C GLN A 51 -13.55 -1.04 -11.74
N LEU A 52 -14.50 -0.12 -11.55
CA LEU A 52 -14.32 1.05 -10.70
C LEU A 52 -14.07 0.66 -9.24
N SER A 53 -14.79 -0.34 -8.73
CA SER A 53 -14.63 -0.82 -7.36
C SER A 53 -13.23 -1.37 -7.13
N GLU A 54 -12.69 -2.22 -8.02
CA GLU A 54 -11.35 -2.76 -7.91
C GLU A 54 -10.27 -1.67 -7.98
N LYS A 55 -10.41 -0.70 -8.89
CA LYS A 55 -9.52 0.46 -8.93
C LYS A 55 -9.54 1.23 -7.61
N GLN A 56 -10.72 1.51 -7.05
CA GLN A 56 -10.83 2.22 -5.78
C GLN A 56 -10.25 1.40 -4.62
N LYS A 57 -10.44 0.08 -4.61
CA LYS A 57 -9.84 -0.83 -3.63
C LYS A 57 -8.32 -0.72 -3.66
N ALA A 58 -7.69 -0.88 -4.81
CA ALA A 58 -6.25 -0.74 -4.98
C ALA A 58 -5.75 0.63 -4.50
N LYS A 59 -6.42 1.70 -4.90
CA LYS A 59 -6.08 3.07 -4.51
C LYS A 59 -6.12 3.28 -2.99
N TYR A 60 -7.12 2.74 -2.30
CA TYR A 60 -7.24 2.85 -0.84
C TYR A 60 -6.21 1.96 -0.12
N THR A 61 -5.93 0.77 -0.63
CA THR A 61 -4.93 -0.14 -0.07
C THR A 61 -3.55 0.52 -0.02
N TYR A 62 -3.12 1.13 -1.11
CA TYR A 62 -1.82 1.83 -1.18
C TYR A 62 -1.86 3.29 -0.69
N GLY A 63 -3.03 3.83 -0.34
CA GLY A 63 -3.17 5.19 0.16
C GLY A 63 -2.82 6.27 -0.86
N ILE A 64 -3.05 6.01 -2.15
CA ILE A 64 -2.69 6.90 -3.27
C ILE A 64 -3.91 7.66 -3.76
N LEU A 65 -3.72 8.89 -4.25
CA LEU A 65 -4.77 9.67 -4.89
C LEU A 65 -4.87 9.35 -6.38
N GLU A 66 -6.03 9.63 -6.97
CA GLU A 66 -6.37 9.31 -8.36
C GLU A 66 -5.33 9.78 -9.35
N LYS A 67 -4.90 11.04 -9.27
CA LYS A 67 -3.91 11.61 -10.20
C LYS A 67 -2.58 10.86 -10.18
N GLN A 68 -2.11 10.43 -9.00
CA GLN A 68 -0.88 9.65 -8.89
C GLN A 68 -1.09 8.22 -9.38
N PHE A 69 -2.24 7.63 -9.10
CA PHE A 69 -2.57 6.29 -9.55
C PHE A 69 -2.63 6.21 -11.08
N SER A 70 -3.31 7.17 -11.73
CA SER A 70 -3.36 7.28 -13.19
C SER A 70 -1.98 7.39 -13.82
N ARG A 71 -1.11 8.26 -13.26
CA ARG A 71 0.29 8.39 -13.74
C ARG A 71 1.09 7.09 -13.58
N THR A 72 0.87 6.36 -12.48
CA THR A 72 1.53 5.06 -12.28
C THR A 72 1.03 4.03 -13.29
N TYR A 73 -0.27 4.06 -13.62
CA TYR A 73 -0.84 3.22 -14.67
C TYR A 73 -0.26 3.55 -16.04
N GLU A 74 -0.19 4.83 -16.41
CA GLU A 74 0.43 5.27 -17.67
C GLU A 74 1.89 4.81 -17.77
N GLN A 75 2.64 4.88 -16.67
CA GLN A 75 4.00 4.36 -16.60
C GLN A 75 4.04 2.84 -16.77
N ALA A 76 3.14 2.10 -16.13
CA ALA A 76 3.03 0.65 -16.24
C ALA A 76 2.70 0.20 -17.68
N ALA A 77 1.81 0.95 -18.36
CA ALA A 77 1.42 0.67 -19.74
C ALA A 77 2.55 0.88 -20.76
N ARG A 78 3.54 1.75 -20.43
CA ARG A 78 4.73 1.97 -21.28
C ARG A 78 5.81 0.90 -21.06
N MET A 79 5.70 0.11 -20.00
CA MET A 79 6.62 -0.98 -19.72
C MET A 79 6.24 -2.21 -20.54
N GLY A 80 7.23 -3.00 -20.97
CA GLY A 80 6.97 -4.31 -21.58
C GLY A 80 6.34 -5.29 -20.60
N GLY A 81 5.53 -6.22 -21.12
CA GLY A 81 4.85 -7.25 -20.33
C GLY A 81 3.42 -6.89 -19.95
N ILE A 82 2.88 -7.55 -18.93
CA ILE A 82 1.47 -7.42 -18.50
C ILE A 82 1.31 -6.13 -17.70
N THR A 83 0.53 -5.18 -18.22
CA THR A 83 0.31 -3.84 -17.63
C THR A 83 -0.19 -3.91 -16.18
N GLY A 84 -1.09 -4.83 -15.86
CA GLY A 84 -1.64 -4.99 -14.52
C GLY A 84 -0.58 -5.40 -13.49
N GLU A 85 0.29 -6.35 -13.84
CA GLU A 85 1.41 -6.75 -12.99
C GLU A 85 2.42 -5.61 -12.82
N ASN A 86 2.78 -4.93 -13.91
CA ASN A 86 3.67 -3.78 -13.87
C ASN A 86 3.15 -2.68 -12.96
N LEU A 87 1.82 -2.44 -12.98
CA LEU A 87 1.17 -1.49 -12.08
C LEU A 87 1.40 -1.87 -10.61
N LEU A 88 1.15 -3.12 -10.24
CA LEU A 88 1.35 -3.60 -8.87
C LEU A 88 2.84 -3.55 -8.48
N LYS A 89 3.75 -3.98 -9.35
CA LYS A 89 5.21 -3.88 -9.15
C LYS A 89 5.64 -2.44 -8.88
N LEU A 90 5.14 -1.47 -9.63
CA LEU A 90 5.44 -0.04 -9.40
C LEU A 90 4.87 0.48 -8.08
N LEU A 91 3.69 0.00 -7.67
CA LEU A 91 3.09 0.38 -6.39
C LEU A 91 3.87 -0.20 -5.21
N GLU A 92 4.38 -1.42 -5.33
CA GLU A 92 5.22 -2.06 -4.30
C GLU A 92 6.62 -1.42 -4.18
N CYS A 93 7.19 -0.90 -5.27
CA CYS A 93 8.49 -0.21 -5.26
C CYS A 93 8.48 1.16 -4.57
N ARG A 94 7.34 1.67 -4.14
CA ARG A 94 7.25 2.98 -3.48
C ARG A 94 7.85 2.93 -2.08
N LEU A 95 8.59 3.98 -1.72
CA LEU A 95 9.25 4.07 -0.42
C LEU A 95 8.28 3.95 0.77
N ASP A 96 7.11 4.61 0.70
CA ASP A 96 6.09 4.52 1.76
C ASP A 96 5.59 3.07 1.96
N ASN A 97 5.45 2.32 0.87
CA ASN A 97 5.01 0.94 0.93
C ASN A 97 6.15 0.01 1.41
N VAL A 98 7.37 0.19 0.92
CA VAL A 98 8.53 -0.63 1.37
C VAL A 98 8.81 -0.42 2.87
N VAL A 99 8.72 0.80 3.38
CA VAL A 99 8.84 1.08 4.83
C VAL A 99 7.77 0.32 5.64
N TYR A 100 6.54 0.23 5.12
CA TYR A 100 5.49 -0.59 5.73
C TYR A 100 5.80 -2.08 5.63
N ARG A 101 6.26 -2.57 4.48
CA ARG A 101 6.62 -3.99 4.26
C ARG A 101 7.78 -4.44 5.13
N LEU A 102 8.77 -3.58 5.36
CA LEU A 102 9.88 -3.83 6.29
C LEU A 102 9.45 -3.86 7.77
N GLY A 103 8.20 -3.50 8.09
CA GLY A 103 7.69 -3.49 9.46
C GLY A 103 8.15 -2.29 10.29
N ILE A 104 8.82 -1.29 9.69
CA ILE A 104 9.24 -0.05 10.39
C ILE A 104 8.02 0.73 10.88
N ALA A 105 6.89 0.58 10.21
CA ALA A 105 5.64 1.21 10.58
C ALA A 105 4.47 0.22 10.59
N PRO A 106 3.51 0.34 11.52
CA PRO A 106 2.39 -0.59 11.67
C PRO A 106 1.35 -0.46 10.53
N THR A 107 1.34 0.65 9.82
CA THR A 107 0.39 0.90 8.71
C THR A 107 1.06 1.69 7.60
N ARG A 108 0.55 1.57 6.36
CA ARG A 108 1.02 2.40 5.22
C ARG A 108 0.87 3.90 5.47
N ALA A 109 -0.16 4.30 6.23
CA ALA A 109 -0.35 5.72 6.59
C ALA A 109 0.75 6.20 7.57
N ALA A 110 1.12 5.39 8.55
CA ALA A 110 2.24 5.67 9.45
C ALA A 110 3.57 5.68 8.71
N ALA A 111 3.82 4.69 7.84
CA ALA A 111 5.01 4.65 6.98
C ALA A 111 5.16 5.93 6.16
N ARG A 112 4.07 6.35 5.51
CA ARG A 112 4.05 7.61 4.74
C ARG A 112 4.36 8.83 5.61
N GLN A 113 3.88 8.87 6.85
CA GLN A 113 4.18 9.94 7.79
C GLN A 113 5.66 9.95 8.17
N LEU A 114 6.24 8.80 8.51
CA LEU A 114 7.66 8.68 8.83
C LEU A 114 8.55 9.18 7.69
N VAL A 115 8.24 8.80 6.44
CA VAL A 115 8.97 9.30 5.26
C VAL A 115 8.84 10.81 5.13
N SER A 116 7.60 11.34 5.18
CA SER A 116 7.35 12.78 5.01
C SER A 116 7.99 13.63 6.11
N HIS A 117 8.18 13.07 7.31
CA HIS A 117 8.82 13.73 8.45
C HIS A 117 10.34 13.50 8.52
N CYS A 118 10.95 12.99 7.43
CA CYS A 118 12.40 12.83 7.31
C CYS A 118 13.03 11.85 8.32
N HIS A 119 12.30 10.81 8.70
CA HIS A 119 12.81 9.75 9.59
C HIS A 119 13.48 8.59 8.84
N ILE A 120 13.38 8.55 7.52
CA ILE A 120 13.85 7.47 6.66
C ILE A 120 14.96 7.97 5.73
N CYS A 121 15.99 7.15 5.59
CA CYS A 121 17.09 7.35 4.65
C CYS A 121 17.05 6.27 3.55
N VAL A 122 17.50 6.63 2.36
CA VAL A 122 17.77 5.70 1.26
C VAL A 122 19.22 5.88 0.87
N ASN A 123 20.00 4.80 0.89
CA ASN A 123 21.45 4.82 0.60
C ASN A 123 22.21 5.89 1.42
N GLY A 124 21.83 6.05 2.69
CA GLY A 124 22.42 7.04 3.61
C GLY A 124 21.88 8.47 3.49
N ALA A 125 21.15 8.81 2.43
CA ALA A 125 20.56 10.13 2.24
C ALA A 125 19.12 10.20 2.76
N VAL A 126 18.74 11.27 3.45
CA VAL A 126 17.38 11.48 3.95
C VAL A 126 16.44 11.74 2.78
N VAL A 127 15.36 10.96 2.69
CA VAL A 127 14.34 11.10 1.65
C VAL A 127 12.99 11.43 2.29
N ASN A 128 12.38 12.55 1.89
CA ASN A 128 11.08 13.02 2.38
C ASN A 128 9.93 12.79 1.40
N SER A 129 10.18 12.11 0.27
CA SER A 129 9.17 11.83 -0.75
C SER A 129 8.63 10.40 -0.61
N PRO A 130 7.38 10.19 -0.13
CA PRO A 130 6.78 8.87 -0.03
C PRO A 130 6.60 8.14 -1.37
N SER A 131 6.57 8.90 -2.46
CA SER A 131 6.44 8.35 -3.82
C SER A 131 7.80 8.02 -4.46
N TYR A 132 8.90 8.16 -3.74
CA TYR A 132 10.21 7.75 -4.22
C TYR A 132 10.17 6.28 -4.63
N SER A 133 10.62 5.98 -5.85
CA SER A 133 10.62 4.61 -6.38
C SER A 133 11.99 3.98 -6.15
N LEU A 134 12.01 2.93 -5.35
CA LEU A 134 13.21 2.17 -5.04
C LEU A 134 13.64 1.31 -6.23
N ARG A 135 14.94 1.10 -6.33
CA ARG A 135 15.58 0.23 -7.31
C ARG A 135 16.19 -0.98 -6.60
N ALA A 136 16.38 -2.05 -7.34
CA ALA A 136 17.09 -3.22 -6.83
C ALA A 136 18.49 -2.82 -6.31
N GLY A 137 18.81 -3.23 -5.09
CA GLY A 137 20.04 -2.89 -4.39
C GLY A 137 19.94 -1.69 -3.44
N ASP A 138 18.87 -0.88 -3.50
CA ASP A 138 18.70 0.25 -2.57
C ASP A 138 18.54 -0.22 -1.12
N VAL A 139 19.21 0.48 -0.22
CA VAL A 139 19.14 0.25 1.23
C VAL A 139 18.29 1.33 1.88
N VAL A 140 17.20 0.89 2.52
CA VAL A 140 16.29 1.75 3.28
C VAL A 140 16.63 1.63 4.76
N SER A 141 16.95 2.72 5.43
CA SER A 141 17.33 2.72 6.84
C SER A 141 16.57 3.76 7.65
N VAL A 142 16.47 3.52 8.95
CA VAL A 142 15.96 4.52 9.89
C VAL A 142 17.07 5.54 10.18
N ARG A 143 16.74 6.82 10.09
CA ARG A 143 17.68 7.91 10.44
C ARG A 143 18.16 7.76 11.88
N GLU A 144 19.46 7.93 12.15
CA GLU A 144 20.07 7.76 13.48
C GLU A 144 19.29 8.46 14.61
N LYS A 145 18.96 9.75 14.43
CA LYS A 145 18.20 10.53 15.39
C LYS A 145 16.78 10.02 15.64
N SER A 146 16.29 9.09 14.83
CA SER A 146 14.92 8.59 14.87
C SER A 146 14.81 7.13 15.32
N LYS A 147 15.93 6.46 15.57
CA LYS A 147 15.97 5.06 16.03
C LYS A 147 15.29 4.85 17.39
N SER A 148 15.29 5.88 18.25
CA SER A 148 14.66 5.85 19.58
C SER A 148 13.16 6.18 19.58
N LEU A 149 12.54 6.44 18.43
CA LEU A 149 11.11 6.75 18.36
C LEU A 149 10.27 5.53 18.74
N GLU A 150 9.40 5.67 19.73
CA GLU A 150 8.53 4.61 20.25
C GLU A 150 7.68 3.95 19.13
N VAL A 151 7.19 4.73 18.17
CA VAL A 151 6.40 4.20 17.06
C VAL A 151 7.20 3.18 16.24
N ILE A 152 8.49 3.43 16.02
CA ILE A 152 9.37 2.56 15.24
C ILE A 152 9.75 1.35 16.09
N THR A 153 10.20 1.57 17.33
CA THR A 153 10.63 0.50 18.23
C THR A 153 9.50 -0.47 18.55
N ASN A 154 8.29 0.04 18.83
CA ASN A 154 7.10 -0.78 19.07
C ASN A 154 6.67 -1.55 17.82
N SER A 155 6.77 -0.94 16.63
CA SER A 155 6.44 -1.63 15.37
C SER A 155 7.41 -2.79 15.09
N LEU A 156 8.71 -2.57 15.30
CA LEU A 156 9.73 -3.60 15.11
C LEU A 156 9.68 -4.70 16.19
N ALA A 157 9.34 -4.34 17.43
CA ALA A 157 9.16 -5.29 18.54
C ALA A 157 7.91 -6.17 18.34
N GLY A 158 6.86 -5.65 17.69
CA GLY A 158 5.62 -6.37 17.41
C GLY A 158 5.74 -7.57 16.46
N GLY A 159 6.93 -7.87 16.01
CA GLY A 159 7.29 -9.15 15.40
C GLY A 159 6.73 -9.42 14.00
N SER A 160 6.04 -8.49 13.38
CA SER A 160 5.68 -8.60 11.96
C SER A 160 6.91 -8.37 11.07
N LYS A 161 7.90 -9.21 11.25
CA LYS A 161 9.05 -9.27 10.34
C LYS A 161 8.51 -9.79 9.02
N SER A 162 8.21 -8.86 8.12
CA SER A 162 7.74 -9.19 6.79
C SER A 162 8.78 -10.08 6.12
N ARG A 163 8.37 -11.30 5.88
CA ARG A 163 9.18 -12.32 5.22
C ARG A 163 8.86 -12.29 3.73
N TYR A 164 9.10 -11.13 3.12
CA TYR A 164 8.95 -11.00 1.68
C TYR A 164 10.27 -11.36 1.01
N ALA A 165 10.25 -12.23 0.03
CA ALA A 165 11.44 -12.71 -0.68
C ALA A 165 12.24 -11.58 -1.33
N TRP A 166 11.60 -10.47 -1.67
CA TRP A 166 12.25 -9.30 -2.28
C TRP A 166 12.80 -8.26 -1.31
N LEU A 167 12.69 -8.51 0.02
CA LEU A 167 13.18 -7.61 1.07
C LEU A 167 14.05 -8.38 2.06
N GLU A 168 15.19 -7.81 2.37
CA GLU A 168 16.07 -8.28 3.44
C GLU A 168 16.06 -7.27 4.58
N TRP A 169 16.00 -7.72 5.83
CA TRP A 169 15.97 -6.85 7.01
C TRP A 169 17.12 -7.17 7.96
N ASP A 170 17.90 -6.16 8.28
CA ASP A 170 18.92 -6.19 9.33
C ASP A 170 18.43 -5.41 10.57
N GLY A 171 18.16 -6.15 11.62
CA GLY A 171 17.70 -5.58 12.91
C GLY A 171 18.78 -4.82 13.68
N ALA A 172 20.05 -5.14 13.48
CA ALA A 172 21.15 -4.51 14.18
C ALA A 172 21.35 -3.06 13.72
N THR A 173 21.29 -2.85 12.43
CA THR A 173 21.45 -1.52 11.82
C THR A 173 20.11 -0.77 11.65
N MET A 174 18.96 -1.43 11.88
CA MET A 174 17.62 -0.94 11.53
C MET A 174 17.54 -0.53 10.06
N SER A 175 18.01 -1.38 9.18
CA SER A 175 18.02 -1.18 7.74
C SER A 175 17.45 -2.37 6.98
N GLY A 176 16.85 -2.10 5.83
CA GLY A 176 16.36 -3.12 4.93
C GLY A 176 16.87 -2.89 3.52
N LYS A 177 17.20 -3.97 2.82
CA LYS A 177 17.64 -3.93 1.43
C LYS A 177 16.51 -4.35 0.52
N PHE A 178 16.27 -3.57 -0.52
CA PHE A 178 15.34 -3.90 -1.60
C PHE A 178 16.09 -4.72 -2.65
N LEU A 179 15.86 -6.04 -2.67
CA LEU A 179 16.62 -6.98 -3.50
C LEU A 179 16.20 -6.89 -4.97
N GLN A 180 14.91 -7.01 -5.22
CA GLN A 180 14.33 -7.02 -6.56
C GLN A 180 12.89 -6.52 -6.55
N LYS A 181 12.32 -6.27 -7.73
CA LYS A 181 10.89 -6.00 -7.86
C LYS A 181 10.12 -7.29 -7.61
N PRO A 182 9.04 -7.26 -6.78
CA PRO A 182 8.26 -8.45 -6.50
C PRO A 182 7.55 -8.96 -7.74
N GLU A 183 7.41 -10.27 -7.84
CA GLU A 183 6.52 -10.91 -8.82
C GLU A 183 5.06 -10.85 -8.32
N ARG A 184 4.10 -11.07 -9.23
CA ARG A 184 2.67 -10.96 -8.89
C ARG A 184 2.26 -11.90 -7.75
N GLU A 185 2.78 -13.10 -7.76
CA GLU A 185 2.47 -14.15 -6.77
C GLU A 185 2.98 -13.83 -5.37
N GLU A 186 4.05 -13.06 -5.28
CA GLU A 186 4.64 -12.62 -4.01
C GLU A 186 3.84 -11.49 -3.33
N ILE A 187 3.01 -10.77 -4.10
CA ILE A 187 2.22 -9.64 -3.60
C ILE A 187 0.94 -10.17 -2.93
N PRO A 188 0.79 -9.99 -1.61
CA PRO A 188 -0.32 -10.60 -0.86
C PRO A 188 -1.67 -9.90 -1.04
N GLU A 189 -1.73 -8.74 -1.68
CA GLU A 189 -2.96 -8.00 -1.89
C GLU A 189 -3.88 -8.71 -2.91
N ASN A 190 -5.11 -8.98 -2.48
CA ASN A 190 -6.15 -9.52 -3.34
C ASN A 190 -6.77 -8.41 -4.21
N ILE A 191 -6.08 -8.06 -5.28
CA ILE A 191 -6.50 -7.04 -6.26
C ILE A 191 -6.59 -7.71 -7.63
N LYS A 192 -7.72 -7.52 -8.32
CA LYS A 192 -7.92 -7.98 -9.70
C LYS A 192 -7.42 -6.89 -10.66
N GLU A 193 -6.13 -6.91 -10.96
CA GLU A 193 -5.46 -5.92 -11.78
C GLU A 193 -6.02 -5.81 -13.19
N GLN A 194 -6.53 -6.91 -13.76
CA GLN A 194 -7.12 -6.94 -15.10
C GLN A 194 -8.32 -5.99 -15.19
N LEU A 195 -9.20 -5.98 -14.17
CA LEU A 195 -10.37 -5.07 -14.16
C LEU A 195 -9.94 -3.59 -14.12
N ILE A 196 -8.78 -3.31 -13.51
CA ILE A 196 -8.22 -1.95 -13.49
C ILE A 196 -7.71 -1.56 -14.88
N VAL A 197 -7.04 -2.48 -15.57
CA VAL A 197 -6.55 -2.26 -16.94
C VAL A 197 -7.73 -2.02 -17.90
N GLU A 198 -8.78 -2.84 -17.82
CA GLU A 198 -9.99 -2.69 -18.64
C GLU A 198 -10.69 -1.33 -18.39
N LEU A 199 -10.69 -0.85 -17.14
CA LEU A 199 -11.28 0.46 -16.83
C LEU A 199 -10.54 1.63 -17.49
N TYR A 200 -9.21 1.57 -17.53
CA TYR A 200 -8.36 2.65 -18.08
C TYR A 200 -8.17 2.54 -19.59
N SER A 201 -8.50 1.41 -20.22
CA SER A 201 -8.42 1.21 -21.66
C SER A 201 -9.69 1.62 -22.44
N LYS A 202 -10.71 2.09 -21.72
CA LYS A 202 -11.99 2.61 -22.30
C LYS A 202 -11.88 4.06 -22.72
#